data_0ad31c9a5d07accbc0b858c007ea54d3
#
_entry.id   0ad31c9a5d07accbc0b858c007ea54d3
#
_cell.length_a   1.000
_cell.length_b   1.000
_cell.length_c   1.000
_cell.angle_alpha   90.00
_cell.angle_beta   90.00
_cell.angle_gamma   90.00
#
_symmetry.space_group_name_H-M   'P 1'
#
loop_
_entity.id
_entity.type
_entity.pdbx_description
1 polymer ?
#
loop_
_entity_poly.entity_id
_entity_poly.type
_entity_poly.pdbx_seq_one_letter_code
_entity_poly.pdbx_strand_id
1 'polypeptide(L)'
;MKKLLFIILALILSVCSWAAKAWRMPLIVTQPDGTTLQVYQHGDEHFNWYSTQDGAILVREQNTFYIAAIDKFGRITKSKQLAHEENRRQAAEKVLVAAQDKKFFFEQANTLLQTRAMRREPVKTDNTYFPHTGSPKAIVILAAYEDTPFTLPNPRKSFQQFLNGEGHPHDYGHGENRNASSVQQYFKDMSFEMFSPQFDVYGPVTLPHELAYYGGTDANGGGEKFTELITDACKLMDDSLDFSAYDANNDGYVDLVYVVYAGYGQNMNAKNETMWPKAGTIYPSFKVDGKTVYRSGISNELIGNEKSPKQKWISGIGLFCHEFSHCMGLPDFYPTLASARDNNQGMEAWSLMDDGEYTANGWCPTAYTAWEREAMGWMNIEELQDAQQVTLQNIDEGGKAYRIYADKEKSTNEYYIIQNIQNKRWNSKLGGQGMMMYHVNYDAQAFSLGDNSVNNIKGKPRMTVIPADGLLFSSYNGDRDKYIKQLKGDLFPGTDNVTELTNNTTLPNYQPWTGATLDKPIYNISEKDRIVYFDFLKKFPTQGIVPTFSQKVTSDKRIFSIDGKYMGTDKSILPQGIYIIGGKKVYIHPFHY
;
A
#
# COMPACT_ATOMS: atom_id res chain seq x y z
N MET A 1 49.86 -3.55 9.89
CA MET A 1 49.05 -2.33 10.00
C MET A 1 48.74 -1.66 8.67
N LYS A 2 49.70 -1.47 7.70
CA LYS A 2 49.39 -0.83 6.42
C LYS A 2 48.42 -1.60 5.50
N LYS A 3 48.37 -2.93 5.54
CA LYS A 3 47.39 -3.74 4.76
C LYS A 3 45.96 -3.73 5.33
N LEU A 4 45.83 -3.52 6.64
CA LEU A 4 44.51 -3.40 7.28
C LEU A 4 43.85 -2.02 7.00
N LEU A 5 44.68 -0.98 6.83
CA LEU A 5 44.21 0.37 6.51
C LEU A 5 43.67 0.48 5.07
N PHE A 6 44.25 -0.32 4.13
CA PHE A 6 43.77 -0.36 2.73
C PHE A 6 42.44 -1.11 2.56
N ILE A 7 42.15 -2.10 3.42
CA ILE A 7 40.87 -2.82 3.41
C ILE A 7 39.76 -1.98 4.04
N ILE A 8 40.07 -1.16 5.04
CA ILE A 8 39.12 -0.23 5.66
C ILE A 8 38.84 0.95 4.72
N LEU A 9 39.81 1.42 3.94
CA LEU A 9 39.61 2.52 2.97
C LEU A 9 38.84 2.08 1.72
N ALA A 10 38.92 0.79 1.33
CA ALA A 10 38.14 0.23 0.22
C ALA A 10 36.66 -0.04 0.59
N LEU A 11 36.30 -0.04 1.88
CA LEU A 11 34.93 -0.21 2.38
C LEU A 11 34.19 1.13 2.55
N ILE A 12 34.86 2.28 2.35
CA ILE A 12 34.25 3.62 2.52
C ILE A 12 33.87 4.28 1.19
N LEU A 13 34.29 3.70 0.06
CA LEU A 13 33.88 4.17 -1.27
C LEU A 13 32.66 3.37 -1.78
N SER A 14 31.57 3.35 -1.02
CA SER A 14 30.27 3.15 -1.61
C SER A 14 29.86 4.46 -2.30
N VAL A 15 30.28 4.59 -3.55
CA VAL A 15 29.81 5.64 -4.45
C VAL A 15 28.28 5.51 -4.48
N CYS A 16 27.57 6.52 -3.96
CA CYS A 16 26.16 6.67 -4.23
C CYS A 16 26.03 6.90 -5.75
N SER A 17 25.76 5.85 -6.49
CA SER A 17 25.44 5.93 -7.90
C SER A 17 24.00 6.41 -8.01
N TRP A 18 23.80 7.53 -8.66
CA TRP A 18 22.51 8.07 -9.05
C TRP A 18 22.24 7.57 -10.45
N ALA A 19 21.31 6.62 -10.61
CA ALA A 19 21.01 6.09 -11.91
C ALA A 19 19.53 6.26 -12.25
N ALA A 20 19.30 6.62 -13.51
CA ALA A 20 17.98 6.68 -14.11
C ALA A 20 17.47 5.27 -14.44
N LYS A 21 16.15 5.13 -14.56
CA LYS A 21 15.50 3.93 -15.09
C LYS A 21 16.07 3.58 -16.47
N ALA A 22 16.30 2.31 -16.73
CA ALA A 22 16.80 1.82 -18.02
C ALA A 22 16.02 2.42 -19.19
N TRP A 23 16.74 2.97 -20.16
CA TRP A 23 16.13 3.57 -21.33
C TRP A 23 15.51 2.50 -22.23
N ARG A 24 14.25 2.68 -22.60
CA ARG A 24 13.45 1.68 -23.30
C ARG A 24 13.79 1.52 -24.79
N MET A 25 14.72 2.32 -25.33
CA MET A 25 15.14 2.18 -26.72
C MET A 25 16.03 0.96 -26.88
N PRO A 26 15.80 0.14 -27.92
CA PRO A 26 16.63 -1.04 -28.13
C PRO A 26 18.06 -0.66 -28.53
N LEU A 27 19.01 -1.40 -27.96
CA LEU A 27 20.39 -1.38 -28.40
C LEU A 27 20.57 -2.39 -29.54
N ILE A 28 21.02 -1.94 -30.70
CA ILE A 28 21.37 -2.83 -31.81
C ILE A 28 22.84 -3.15 -31.71
N VAL A 29 23.19 -4.42 -31.57
CA VAL A 29 24.56 -4.89 -31.46
C VAL A 29 24.92 -5.86 -32.59
N THR A 30 26.17 -5.83 -33.02
CA THR A 30 26.70 -6.86 -33.91
C THR A 30 27.43 -7.89 -33.06
N GLN A 31 26.97 -9.12 -33.10
CA GLN A 31 27.55 -10.25 -32.37
C GLN A 31 28.88 -10.71 -33.03
N PRO A 32 29.73 -11.45 -32.32
CA PRO A 32 31.03 -11.91 -32.84
C PRO A 32 30.93 -12.78 -34.12
N ASP A 33 29.80 -13.42 -34.35
CA ASP A 33 29.56 -14.21 -35.57
C ASP A 33 29.02 -13.38 -36.74
N GLY A 34 28.97 -12.05 -36.59
CA GLY A 34 28.50 -11.12 -37.62
C GLY A 34 26.99 -10.93 -37.68
N THR A 35 26.20 -11.61 -36.84
CA THR A 35 24.76 -11.40 -36.75
C THR A 35 24.42 -10.13 -35.98
N THR A 36 23.29 -9.49 -36.28
CA THR A 36 22.74 -8.37 -35.51
C THR A 36 21.72 -8.87 -34.50
N LEU A 37 21.74 -8.28 -33.31
CA LEU A 37 20.79 -8.57 -32.23
C LEU A 37 20.23 -7.25 -31.69
N GLN A 38 18.91 -7.20 -31.52
CA GLN A 38 18.21 -6.11 -30.85
C GLN A 38 18.00 -6.45 -29.38
N VAL A 39 18.59 -5.65 -28.49
CA VAL A 39 18.62 -5.90 -27.05
C VAL A 39 17.90 -4.78 -26.33
N TYR A 40 17.06 -5.15 -25.39
CA TYR A 40 16.36 -4.24 -24.49
C TYR A 40 16.99 -4.32 -23.10
N GLN A 41 17.32 -3.18 -22.52
CA GLN A 41 17.72 -3.07 -21.13
C GLN A 41 16.49 -2.76 -20.27
N HIS A 42 16.36 -3.40 -19.13
CA HIS A 42 15.28 -3.25 -18.19
C HIS A 42 15.80 -2.98 -16.79
N GLY A 43 14.93 -2.38 -15.94
CA GLY A 43 15.25 -2.16 -14.54
C GLY A 43 15.89 -0.81 -14.26
N ASP A 44 16.63 -0.77 -13.16
CA ASP A 44 17.32 0.41 -12.63
C ASP A 44 18.66 0.02 -12.00
N GLU A 45 19.30 0.93 -11.27
CA GLU A 45 20.59 0.68 -10.58
C GLU A 45 20.53 -0.42 -9.52
N HIS A 46 19.34 -0.74 -9.03
CA HIS A 46 19.17 -1.74 -7.98
C HIS A 46 18.97 -3.14 -8.53
N PHE A 47 18.28 -3.22 -9.68
CA PHE A 47 18.06 -4.47 -10.38
C PHE A 47 17.84 -4.20 -11.87
N ASN A 48 18.74 -4.70 -12.72
CA ASN A 48 18.64 -4.57 -14.15
C ASN A 48 18.97 -5.88 -14.87
N TRP A 49 18.41 -6.05 -16.06
CA TRP A 49 18.66 -7.19 -16.93
C TRP A 49 18.50 -6.81 -18.39
N TYR A 50 18.93 -7.68 -19.26
CA TYR A 50 18.76 -7.54 -20.71
C TYR A 50 17.83 -8.60 -21.25
N SER A 51 17.07 -8.28 -22.31
CA SER A 51 16.28 -9.25 -23.05
C SER A 51 16.30 -9.00 -24.54
N THR A 52 15.92 -10.02 -25.30
CA THR A 52 15.48 -9.89 -26.70
C THR A 52 14.04 -9.39 -26.76
N GLN A 53 13.56 -9.08 -27.97
CA GLN A 53 12.18 -8.62 -28.18
C GLN A 53 11.12 -9.63 -27.74
N ASP A 54 11.37 -10.94 -27.90
CA ASP A 54 10.51 -12.02 -27.42
C ASP A 54 10.71 -12.36 -25.93
N GLY A 55 11.52 -11.54 -25.22
CA GLY A 55 11.68 -11.61 -23.79
C GLY A 55 12.64 -12.70 -23.30
N ALA A 56 13.50 -13.29 -24.13
CA ALA A 56 14.57 -14.16 -23.64
C ALA A 56 15.57 -13.35 -22.84
N ILE A 57 15.87 -13.77 -21.60
CA ILE A 57 16.79 -13.10 -20.70
C ILE A 57 18.23 -13.32 -21.16
N LEU A 58 19.02 -12.25 -21.14
CA LEU A 58 20.39 -12.23 -21.67
C LEU A 58 21.40 -11.86 -20.58
N VAL A 59 22.65 -12.32 -20.75
CA VAL A 59 23.83 -11.85 -20.03
C VAL A 59 24.74 -11.12 -20.98
N ARG A 60 25.16 -9.91 -20.60
CA ARG A 60 26.14 -9.12 -21.34
C ARG A 60 27.55 -9.39 -20.82
N GLU A 61 28.50 -9.61 -21.75
CA GLU A 61 29.94 -9.65 -21.49
C GLU A 61 30.61 -8.75 -22.49
N GLN A 62 31.13 -7.62 -22.05
CA GLN A 62 31.62 -6.53 -22.89
C GLN A 62 30.55 -6.08 -23.91
N ASN A 63 30.78 -6.30 -25.21
CA ASN A 63 29.83 -5.97 -26.28
C ASN A 63 29.09 -7.18 -26.85
N THR A 64 29.20 -8.33 -26.20
CA THR A 64 28.59 -9.60 -26.63
C THR A 64 27.47 -10.00 -25.70
N PHE A 65 26.39 -10.54 -26.24
CA PHE A 65 25.25 -11.04 -25.48
C PHE A 65 25.10 -12.55 -25.61
N TYR A 66 24.82 -13.20 -24.50
CA TYR A 66 24.63 -14.65 -24.40
C TYR A 66 23.23 -14.93 -23.83
N ILE A 67 22.62 -16.06 -24.21
CA ILE A 67 21.40 -16.52 -23.56
C ILE A 67 21.71 -16.78 -22.08
N ALA A 68 20.92 -16.22 -21.17
CA ALA A 68 21.08 -16.46 -19.75
C ALA A 68 20.56 -17.84 -19.34
N ALA A 69 21.22 -18.48 -18.38
CA ALA A 69 20.65 -19.55 -17.59
C ALA A 69 20.23 -18.98 -16.22
N ILE A 70 19.13 -19.48 -15.66
CA ILE A 70 18.66 -19.12 -14.32
C ILE A 70 19.03 -20.26 -13.38
N ASP A 71 19.83 -19.95 -12.33
CA ASP A 71 20.26 -20.94 -11.37
C ASP A 71 19.16 -21.24 -10.31
N LYS A 72 19.42 -22.23 -9.47
CA LYS A 72 18.49 -22.66 -8.39
C LYS A 72 18.22 -21.59 -7.32
N PHE A 73 18.90 -20.46 -7.37
CA PHE A 73 18.68 -19.29 -6.49
C PHE A 73 18.02 -18.13 -7.22
N GLY A 74 17.54 -18.33 -8.45
CA GLY A 74 16.92 -17.29 -9.27
C GLY A 74 17.91 -16.28 -9.86
N ARG A 75 19.22 -16.53 -9.84
CA ARG A 75 20.23 -15.62 -10.38
C ARG A 75 20.53 -15.96 -11.83
N ILE A 76 20.71 -14.93 -12.67
CA ILE A 76 21.14 -15.12 -14.04
C ILE A 76 22.63 -15.43 -14.11
N THR A 77 22.97 -16.41 -14.93
CA THR A 77 24.34 -16.82 -15.21
C THR A 77 24.57 -16.90 -16.70
N LYS A 78 25.80 -16.64 -17.14
CA LYS A 78 26.17 -16.71 -18.55
C LYS A 78 26.18 -18.17 -19.04
N SER A 79 25.46 -18.45 -20.13
CA SER A 79 25.59 -19.72 -20.84
C SER A 79 26.74 -19.67 -21.87
N LYS A 80 26.96 -20.81 -22.54
CA LYS A 80 27.92 -20.87 -23.67
C LYS A 80 27.31 -20.47 -25.02
N GLN A 81 26.00 -20.19 -25.06
CA GLN A 81 25.28 -19.90 -26.30
C GLN A 81 25.22 -18.40 -26.57
N LEU A 82 25.74 -17.99 -27.70
CA LEU A 82 25.60 -16.64 -28.21
C LEU A 82 24.11 -16.34 -28.43
N ALA A 83 23.66 -15.14 -28.13
CA ALA A 83 22.25 -14.79 -28.28
C ALA A 83 21.95 -14.32 -29.71
N HIS A 84 20.85 -14.81 -30.26
CA HIS A 84 20.33 -14.41 -31.57
C HIS A 84 18.87 -13.98 -31.49
N GLU A 85 18.42 -13.27 -32.53
CA GLU A 85 17.00 -13.02 -32.73
C GLU A 85 16.21 -14.32 -32.78
N GLU A 86 14.96 -14.30 -32.31
CA GLU A 86 14.10 -15.48 -32.17
C GLU A 86 14.13 -16.38 -33.41
N ASN A 87 13.99 -15.77 -34.62
CA ASN A 87 13.95 -16.46 -35.88
C ASN A 87 15.30 -17.06 -36.36
N ARG A 88 16.41 -16.70 -35.69
CA ARG A 88 17.77 -17.18 -35.99
C ARG A 88 18.31 -18.13 -34.96
N ARG A 89 17.59 -18.36 -33.83
CA ARG A 89 18.04 -19.23 -32.75
C ARG A 89 18.21 -20.67 -33.20
N GLN A 90 19.34 -21.23 -32.84
CA GLN A 90 19.64 -22.65 -33.02
C GLN A 90 18.95 -23.50 -31.92
N ALA A 91 18.93 -24.82 -32.09
CA ALA A 91 18.27 -25.73 -31.14
C ALA A 91 18.75 -25.58 -29.69
N ALA A 92 20.06 -25.42 -29.48
CA ALA A 92 20.63 -25.25 -28.13
C ALA A 92 20.17 -23.95 -27.44
N GLU A 93 20.04 -22.85 -28.19
CA GLU A 93 19.52 -21.59 -27.66
C GLU A 93 18.04 -21.71 -27.29
N LYS A 94 17.24 -22.34 -28.15
CA LYS A 94 15.80 -22.58 -27.90
C LYS A 94 15.57 -23.39 -26.61
N VAL A 95 16.39 -24.40 -26.39
CA VAL A 95 16.35 -25.21 -25.14
C VAL A 95 16.64 -24.34 -23.91
N LEU A 96 17.67 -23.51 -23.98
CA LEU A 96 18.02 -22.61 -22.87
C LEU A 96 16.94 -21.56 -22.60
N VAL A 97 16.37 -20.96 -23.65
CA VAL A 97 15.29 -19.98 -23.50
C VAL A 97 14.04 -20.63 -22.91
N ALA A 98 13.69 -21.84 -23.35
CA ALA A 98 12.56 -22.58 -22.81
C ALA A 98 12.78 -23.02 -21.34
N ALA A 99 14.04 -23.18 -20.91
CA ALA A 99 14.40 -23.53 -19.54
C ALA A 99 14.48 -22.32 -18.60
N GLN A 100 14.34 -21.08 -19.09
CA GLN A 100 14.36 -19.88 -18.25
C GLN A 100 13.09 -19.80 -17.39
N ASP A 101 13.21 -20.12 -16.10
CA ASP A 101 12.13 -19.84 -15.13
C ASP A 101 12.09 -18.34 -14.81
N LYS A 102 11.44 -17.59 -15.71
CA LYS A 102 11.30 -16.14 -15.60
C LYS A 102 10.51 -15.74 -14.36
N LYS A 103 9.49 -16.54 -13.99
CA LYS A 103 8.69 -16.29 -12.80
C LYS A 103 9.56 -16.31 -11.54
N PHE A 104 10.32 -17.38 -11.37
CA PHE A 104 11.24 -17.51 -10.24
C PHE A 104 12.31 -16.41 -10.21
N PHE A 105 12.87 -16.05 -11.37
CA PHE A 105 13.82 -14.95 -11.50
C PHE A 105 13.24 -13.62 -10.99
N PHE A 106 12.02 -13.26 -11.40
CA PHE A 106 11.38 -12.01 -10.98
C PHE A 106 10.91 -12.06 -9.52
N GLU A 107 10.51 -13.20 -9.00
CA GLU A 107 10.18 -13.38 -7.58
C GLU A 107 11.42 -13.15 -6.70
N GLN A 108 12.58 -13.67 -7.08
CA GLN A 108 13.84 -13.44 -6.37
C GLN A 108 14.32 -11.98 -6.49
N ALA A 109 14.16 -11.38 -7.66
CA ALA A 109 14.44 -9.96 -7.86
C ALA A 109 13.56 -9.07 -6.98
N ASN A 110 12.27 -9.32 -6.92
CA ASN A 110 11.35 -8.59 -6.06
C ASN A 110 11.72 -8.74 -4.59
N THR A 111 12.10 -9.95 -4.14
CA THR A 111 12.58 -10.18 -2.77
C THR A 111 13.83 -9.35 -2.46
N LEU A 112 14.78 -9.25 -3.40
CA LEU A 112 15.98 -8.43 -3.24
C LEU A 112 15.66 -6.92 -3.20
N LEU A 113 14.75 -6.46 -4.05
CA LEU A 113 14.29 -5.06 -4.08
C LEU A 113 13.57 -4.70 -2.79
N GLN A 114 12.68 -5.57 -2.31
CA GLN A 114 11.98 -5.41 -1.05
C GLN A 114 12.94 -5.35 0.14
N THR A 115 13.93 -6.25 0.20
CA THR A 115 14.97 -6.23 1.25
C THR A 115 15.79 -4.94 1.24
N ARG A 116 15.94 -4.29 0.08
CA ARG A 116 16.62 -3.00 -0.05
C ARG A 116 15.72 -1.82 0.26
N ALA A 117 14.45 -1.86 -0.15
CA ALA A 117 13.43 -0.90 0.23
C ALA A 117 13.26 -0.88 1.76
N MET A 118 13.16 -2.04 2.41
CA MET A 118 13.09 -2.20 3.86
C MET A 118 14.23 -1.49 4.64
N ARG A 119 15.39 -1.25 4.03
CA ARG A 119 16.47 -0.50 4.66
C ARG A 119 16.22 1.01 4.77
N ARG A 120 15.19 1.52 4.11
CA ARG A 120 14.79 2.94 4.12
C ARG A 120 13.51 3.19 4.90
N GLU A 121 12.89 2.13 5.42
CA GLU A 121 11.58 2.23 6.05
C GLU A 121 11.63 2.85 7.43
N PRO A 122 10.69 3.76 7.72
CA PRO A 122 10.49 4.29 9.06
C PRO A 122 9.89 3.25 10.02
N VAL A 123 9.09 2.32 9.54
CA VAL A 123 8.54 1.22 10.35
C VAL A 123 9.40 -0.02 10.17
N LYS A 124 10.11 -0.45 11.21
CA LYS A 124 10.83 -1.72 11.20
C LYS A 124 9.82 -2.86 11.17
N THR A 125 9.76 -3.56 10.07
CA THR A 125 9.14 -4.87 10.00
C THR A 125 10.11 -5.85 10.64
N ASP A 126 9.86 -6.21 11.86
CA ASP A 126 10.48 -7.37 12.48
C ASP A 126 9.48 -8.55 12.43
N ASN A 127 9.90 -9.72 12.88
CA ASN A 127 9.06 -10.92 12.92
C ASN A 127 7.85 -10.80 13.85
N THR A 128 7.62 -9.63 14.48
CA THR A 128 6.46 -9.37 15.34
C THR A 128 5.23 -8.93 14.56
N TYR A 129 5.38 -8.56 13.29
CA TYR A 129 4.30 -8.08 12.43
C TYR A 129 3.90 -9.11 11.39
N PHE A 130 2.63 -9.02 10.96
CA PHE A 130 2.14 -9.86 9.86
C PHE A 130 2.92 -9.54 8.56
N PRO A 131 3.28 -10.53 7.74
CA PRO A 131 4.06 -10.32 6.52
C PRO A 131 3.40 -9.34 5.55
N HIS A 132 4.20 -8.51 4.88
CA HIS A 132 3.72 -7.44 3.97
C HIS A 132 3.72 -7.82 2.49
N THR A 133 4.11 -9.04 2.14
CA THR A 133 4.29 -9.45 0.75
C THR A 133 3.82 -10.87 0.50
N GLY A 134 3.53 -11.18 -0.77
CA GLY A 134 3.05 -12.50 -1.16
C GLY A 134 1.60 -12.73 -0.75
N SER A 135 1.29 -13.96 -0.39
CA SER A 135 -0.07 -14.38 0.00
C SER A 135 -0.06 -15.08 1.37
N PRO A 136 0.37 -14.39 2.44
CA PRO A 136 0.40 -14.98 3.77
C PRO A 136 -1.03 -15.27 4.25
N LYS A 137 -1.16 -16.25 5.14
CA LYS A 137 -2.43 -16.69 5.71
C LYS A 137 -2.62 -16.15 7.11
N ALA A 138 -3.81 -15.65 7.39
CA ALA A 138 -4.24 -15.25 8.72
C ALA A 138 -5.44 -16.10 9.18
N ILE A 139 -5.45 -16.48 10.43
CA ILE A 139 -6.60 -17.11 11.07
C ILE A 139 -7.63 -16.03 11.41
N VAL A 140 -8.90 -16.22 11.00
CA VAL A 140 -10.02 -15.39 11.43
C VAL A 140 -11.04 -16.25 12.13
N ILE A 141 -11.24 -16.05 13.43
CA ILE A 141 -12.22 -16.79 14.23
C ILE A 141 -13.47 -15.92 14.44
N LEU A 142 -14.62 -16.43 14.07
CA LEU A 142 -15.91 -15.81 14.39
C LEU A 142 -16.33 -16.24 15.79
N ALA A 143 -16.49 -15.28 16.71
CA ALA A 143 -16.80 -15.53 18.10
C ALA A 143 -18.13 -14.86 18.51
N ALA A 144 -19.14 -15.69 18.80
CA ALA A 144 -20.39 -15.26 19.41
C ALA A 144 -20.24 -15.24 20.93
N TYR A 145 -20.97 -14.37 21.61
CA TYR A 145 -21.09 -14.43 23.07
C TYR A 145 -22.25 -15.33 23.47
N GLU A 146 -22.30 -15.76 24.72
CA GLU A 146 -23.37 -16.59 25.24
C GLU A 146 -24.76 -15.96 25.03
N ASP A 147 -24.84 -14.65 25.23
CA ASP A 147 -26.07 -13.83 25.11
C ASP A 147 -26.22 -13.09 23.77
N THR A 148 -25.18 -13.05 22.93
CA THR A 148 -25.16 -12.28 21.69
C THR A 148 -24.66 -13.15 20.52
N PRO A 149 -25.58 -13.83 19.80
CA PRO A 149 -25.22 -14.60 18.60
C PRO A 149 -24.99 -13.69 17.39
N PHE A 150 -24.33 -14.25 16.36
CA PHE A 150 -24.25 -13.60 15.06
C PHE A 150 -25.65 -13.35 14.47
N THR A 151 -25.84 -12.17 13.89
CA THR A 151 -27.12 -11.77 13.28
C THR A 151 -27.24 -12.25 11.84
N LEU A 152 -26.12 -12.43 11.16
CA LEU A 152 -26.08 -12.90 9.77
C LEU A 152 -26.49 -14.39 9.68
N PRO A 153 -27.34 -14.77 8.70
CA PRO A 153 -27.83 -16.15 8.59
C PRO A 153 -26.74 -17.21 8.39
N ASN A 154 -25.65 -16.84 7.75
CA ASN A 154 -24.49 -17.71 7.52
C ASN A 154 -23.21 -16.89 7.70
N PRO A 155 -22.82 -16.60 8.95
CA PRO A 155 -21.73 -15.68 9.23
C PRO A 155 -20.40 -16.11 8.62
N ARG A 156 -20.07 -17.41 8.64
CA ARG A 156 -18.83 -17.90 8.05
C ARG A 156 -18.73 -17.61 6.55
N LYS A 157 -19.79 -17.92 5.79
CA LYS A 157 -19.83 -17.63 4.35
C LYS A 157 -19.76 -16.13 4.10
N SER A 158 -20.44 -15.35 4.93
CA SER A 158 -20.49 -13.89 4.84
C SER A 158 -19.11 -13.27 5.01
N PHE A 159 -18.41 -13.68 6.07
CA PHE A 159 -17.05 -13.18 6.33
C PHE A 159 -16.02 -13.75 5.35
N GLN A 160 -16.22 -14.96 4.82
CA GLN A 160 -15.39 -15.47 3.73
C GLN A 160 -15.45 -14.57 2.49
N GLN A 161 -16.64 -14.09 2.13
CA GLN A 161 -16.81 -13.13 1.03
C GLN A 161 -16.30 -11.73 1.39
N PHE A 162 -16.60 -11.26 2.60
CA PHE A 162 -16.15 -9.97 3.09
C PHE A 162 -14.61 -9.84 3.07
N LEU A 163 -13.91 -10.89 3.45
CA LEU A 163 -12.47 -10.90 3.57
C LEU A 163 -11.76 -11.23 2.25
N ASN A 164 -12.20 -12.26 1.53
CA ASN A 164 -11.48 -12.80 0.36
C ASN A 164 -12.26 -12.71 -0.96
N GLY A 165 -13.54 -12.35 -0.94
CA GLY A 165 -14.38 -12.36 -2.15
C GLY A 165 -13.87 -11.41 -3.22
N GLU A 166 -13.87 -11.85 -4.47
CA GLU A 166 -13.63 -11.00 -5.62
C GLU A 166 -14.87 -10.16 -5.95
N GLY A 167 -14.64 -8.90 -6.33
CA GLY A 167 -15.72 -7.98 -6.68
C GLY A 167 -16.47 -7.44 -5.45
N HIS A 168 -17.73 -7.12 -5.62
CA HIS A 168 -18.57 -6.62 -4.52
C HIS A 168 -19.09 -7.77 -3.68
N PRO A 169 -18.77 -7.86 -2.38
CA PRO A 169 -19.42 -8.80 -1.48
C PRO A 169 -20.90 -8.36 -1.30
N HIS A 170 -21.76 -8.90 -2.15
CA HIS A 170 -23.07 -8.33 -2.48
C HIS A 170 -24.16 -8.47 -1.44
N ASP A 171 -23.99 -9.33 -0.45
CA ASP A 171 -25.18 -9.85 0.23
C ASP A 171 -25.52 -9.17 1.56
N TYR A 172 -24.73 -8.18 2.02
CA TYR A 172 -24.82 -7.69 3.40
C TYR A 172 -25.01 -6.19 3.58
N GLY A 173 -25.04 -5.43 2.48
CA GLY A 173 -25.41 -4.01 2.50
C GLY A 173 -26.53 -3.71 1.50
N HIS A 174 -27.38 -2.75 1.78
CA HIS A 174 -28.41 -2.32 0.86
C HIS A 174 -28.03 -1.07 0.07
N GLY A 175 -28.27 -1.11 -1.25
CA GLY A 175 -28.13 0.05 -2.12
C GLY A 175 -26.69 0.60 -2.17
N GLU A 176 -26.53 1.86 -1.81
CA GLU A 176 -25.24 2.57 -1.84
C GLU A 176 -24.28 2.17 -0.72
N ASN A 177 -24.74 1.45 0.30
CA ASN A 177 -23.95 1.03 1.47
C ASN A 177 -23.36 -0.36 1.27
N ARG A 178 -22.81 -0.65 0.11
CA ARG A 178 -22.11 -1.91 -0.17
C ARG A 178 -20.62 -1.69 -0.08
N ASN A 179 -19.91 -2.66 0.51
CA ASN A 179 -18.44 -2.66 0.44
C ASN A 179 -17.99 -2.55 -1.01
N ALA A 180 -17.07 -1.63 -1.27
CA ALA A 180 -16.54 -1.39 -2.61
C ALA A 180 -15.84 -2.65 -3.18
N SER A 181 -15.24 -3.46 -2.29
CA SER A 181 -14.72 -4.79 -2.58
C SER A 181 -14.43 -5.54 -1.27
N SER A 182 -13.66 -6.65 -1.32
CA SER A 182 -13.20 -7.38 -0.14
C SER A 182 -11.96 -6.72 0.50
N VAL A 183 -11.65 -7.13 1.74
CA VAL A 183 -10.42 -6.74 2.43
C VAL A 183 -9.18 -7.16 1.64
N GLN A 184 -9.13 -8.39 1.15
CA GLN A 184 -8.02 -8.87 0.32
C GLN A 184 -7.82 -8.00 -0.92
N GLN A 185 -8.91 -7.62 -1.63
CA GLN A 185 -8.82 -6.78 -2.81
C GLN A 185 -8.32 -5.38 -2.48
N TYR A 186 -8.70 -4.82 -1.30
CA TYR A 186 -8.16 -3.56 -0.83
C TYR A 186 -6.62 -3.62 -0.76
N PHE A 187 -6.08 -4.61 -0.06
CA PHE A 187 -4.61 -4.73 0.08
C PHE A 187 -3.90 -5.09 -1.23
N LYS A 188 -4.52 -5.85 -2.10
CA LYS A 188 -4.00 -6.09 -3.46
C LYS A 188 -3.86 -4.78 -4.25
N ASP A 189 -4.88 -3.92 -4.19
CA ASP A 189 -4.87 -2.63 -4.86
C ASP A 189 -3.83 -1.67 -4.22
N MET A 190 -3.73 -1.63 -2.88
CA MET A 190 -2.75 -0.79 -2.18
C MET A 190 -1.32 -1.15 -2.49
N SER A 191 -1.04 -2.43 -2.64
CA SER A 191 0.30 -2.98 -2.86
C SER A 191 0.66 -3.17 -4.33
N PHE A 192 -0.16 -2.75 -5.27
CA PHE A 192 0.03 -3.06 -6.70
C PHE A 192 0.22 -4.56 -6.95
N GLU A 193 -0.61 -5.37 -6.30
CA GLU A 193 -0.63 -6.85 -6.35
C GLU A 193 0.58 -7.55 -5.68
N MET A 194 1.48 -6.82 -5.02
CA MET A 194 2.60 -7.41 -4.28
C MET A 194 2.18 -8.15 -3.01
N PHE A 195 1.01 -7.83 -2.46
CA PHE A 195 0.48 -8.40 -1.24
C PHE A 195 -0.99 -8.78 -1.40
N SER A 196 -1.32 -10.05 -1.15
CA SER A 196 -2.65 -10.61 -1.27
C SER A 196 -2.94 -11.51 -0.07
N PRO A 197 -3.20 -10.94 1.13
CA PRO A 197 -3.42 -11.74 2.33
C PRO A 197 -4.60 -12.69 2.15
N GLN A 198 -4.50 -13.89 2.69
CA GLN A 198 -5.55 -14.89 2.68
C GLN A 198 -6.10 -15.04 4.10
N PHE A 199 -7.40 -14.94 4.26
CA PHE A 199 -8.06 -15.04 5.54
C PHE A 199 -8.84 -16.36 5.63
N ASP A 200 -8.33 -17.30 6.43
CA ASP A 200 -9.01 -18.57 6.66
C ASP A 200 -10.03 -18.38 7.80
N VAL A 201 -11.33 -18.41 7.45
CA VAL A 201 -12.44 -18.09 8.37
C VAL A 201 -12.94 -19.36 9.06
N TYR A 202 -12.96 -19.34 10.40
CA TYR A 202 -13.37 -20.43 11.27
C TYR A 202 -14.54 -20.03 12.17
N GLY A 203 -15.22 -21.02 12.73
CA GLY A 203 -16.37 -20.82 13.60
C GLY A 203 -17.70 -20.67 12.82
N PRO A 204 -18.74 -20.01 13.39
CA PRO A 204 -18.70 -19.33 14.68
C PRO A 204 -18.59 -20.29 15.88
N VAL A 205 -17.81 -19.89 16.87
CA VAL A 205 -17.78 -20.49 18.20
C VAL A 205 -18.59 -19.63 19.17
N THR A 206 -19.12 -20.23 20.24
CA THR A 206 -19.77 -19.49 21.32
C THR A 206 -18.82 -19.41 22.51
N LEU A 207 -18.42 -18.19 22.85
CA LEU A 207 -17.57 -17.89 24.01
C LEU A 207 -18.27 -18.28 25.32
N PRO A 208 -17.51 -18.63 26.38
CA PRO A 208 -18.08 -19.14 27.63
C PRO A 208 -18.79 -18.09 28.49
N HIS A 209 -18.79 -16.81 28.10
CA HIS A 209 -19.39 -15.72 28.85
C HIS A 209 -20.21 -14.78 27.99
N GLU A 210 -21.04 -13.98 28.63
CA GLU A 210 -21.84 -12.91 28.02
C GLU A 210 -20.96 -11.77 27.49
N LEU A 211 -21.50 -10.97 26.55
CA LEU A 211 -20.83 -9.82 25.96
C LEU A 211 -20.27 -8.85 27.01
N ALA A 212 -21.07 -8.53 28.04
CA ALA A 212 -20.67 -7.60 29.10
C ALA A 212 -19.48 -8.09 29.96
N TYR A 213 -19.22 -9.40 29.98
CA TYR A 213 -18.05 -9.95 30.65
C TYR A 213 -16.74 -9.57 29.96
N TYR A 214 -16.71 -9.58 28.62
CA TYR A 214 -15.52 -9.27 27.85
C TYR A 214 -15.36 -7.75 27.60
N GLY A 215 -16.45 -7.05 27.36
CA GLY A 215 -16.42 -5.66 26.91
C GLY A 215 -16.40 -4.61 27.99
N GLY A 216 -16.99 -4.85 29.17
CA GLY A 216 -17.24 -3.86 30.21
C GLY A 216 -16.12 -2.87 30.49
N THR A 217 -16.13 -1.75 29.75
CA THR A 217 -15.15 -0.67 29.93
C THR A 217 -15.49 0.22 31.10
N ASP A 218 -14.51 0.50 31.97
CA ASP A 218 -14.61 1.58 32.96
C ASP A 218 -14.42 2.96 32.29
N ALA A 219 -14.65 4.03 33.05
CA ALA A 219 -14.52 5.41 32.56
C ALA A 219 -13.12 5.79 32.03
N ASN A 220 -12.11 4.94 32.27
CA ASN A 220 -10.73 5.13 31.84
C ASN A 220 -10.31 4.19 30.70
N GLY A 221 -11.28 3.45 30.09
CA GLY A 221 -11.01 2.47 29.04
C GLY A 221 -10.43 1.14 29.54
N GLY A 222 -10.41 0.92 30.86
CA GLY A 222 -10.04 -0.35 31.48
C GLY A 222 -11.24 -1.30 31.59
N GLY A 223 -10.97 -2.56 31.89
CA GLY A 223 -12.01 -3.58 32.08
C GLY A 223 -12.21 -4.50 30.90
N GLU A 224 -11.88 -4.11 29.68
CA GLU A 224 -11.95 -4.99 28.50
C GLU A 224 -10.97 -6.16 28.60
N LYS A 225 -11.51 -7.33 28.31
CA LYS A 225 -10.74 -8.59 28.39
C LYS A 225 -10.30 -9.08 27.02
N PHE A 226 -9.56 -8.24 26.29
CA PHE A 226 -9.03 -8.53 24.94
C PHE A 226 -8.25 -9.83 24.88
N THR A 227 -7.28 -10.03 25.79
CA THR A 227 -6.47 -11.26 25.83
C THR A 227 -7.32 -12.50 26.11
N GLU A 228 -8.29 -12.40 27.02
CA GLU A 228 -9.14 -13.51 27.40
C GLU A 228 -10.10 -13.91 26.26
N LEU A 229 -10.71 -12.94 25.58
CA LEU A 229 -11.56 -13.18 24.42
C LEU A 229 -10.83 -13.98 23.33
N ILE A 230 -9.60 -13.58 23.00
CA ILE A 230 -8.79 -14.27 21.98
C ILE A 230 -8.37 -15.65 22.46
N THR A 231 -7.96 -15.76 23.73
CA THR A 231 -7.55 -17.04 24.32
C THR A 231 -8.69 -18.04 24.33
N ASP A 232 -9.88 -17.62 24.69
CA ASP A 232 -11.07 -18.48 24.73
C ASP A 232 -11.51 -18.88 23.32
N ALA A 233 -11.49 -17.94 22.35
CA ALA A 233 -11.77 -18.24 20.96
C ALA A 233 -10.79 -19.29 20.39
N CYS A 234 -9.49 -19.16 20.68
CA CYS A 234 -8.49 -20.12 20.25
C CYS A 234 -8.68 -21.50 20.90
N LYS A 235 -8.94 -21.56 22.22
CA LYS A 235 -9.21 -22.83 22.90
C LYS A 235 -10.42 -23.58 22.36
N LEU A 236 -11.47 -22.85 21.97
CA LEU A 236 -12.66 -23.44 21.37
C LEU A 236 -12.42 -23.99 19.96
N MET A 237 -11.35 -23.54 19.31
CA MET A 237 -10.94 -24.00 17.98
C MET A 237 -9.84 -25.06 17.98
N ASP A 238 -9.18 -25.30 19.11
CA ASP A 238 -7.97 -26.15 19.26
C ASP A 238 -8.12 -27.55 18.65
N ASP A 239 -9.26 -28.21 18.88
CA ASP A 239 -9.53 -29.54 18.33
C ASP A 239 -9.80 -29.57 16.81
N SER A 240 -10.05 -28.42 16.19
CA SER A 240 -10.54 -28.31 14.79
C SER A 240 -9.68 -27.45 13.88
N LEU A 241 -8.67 -26.79 14.42
CA LEU A 241 -7.76 -25.88 13.71
C LEU A 241 -6.32 -26.18 14.11
N ASP A 242 -5.49 -26.52 13.14
CA ASP A 242 -4.04 -26.64 13.32
C ASP A 242 -3.38 -25.25 13.23
N PHE A 243 -3.10 -24.65 14.36
CA PHE A 243 -2.44 -23.34 14.45
C PHE A 243 -0.98 -23.39 13.98
N SER A 244 -0.35 -24.56 13.99
CA SER A 244 1.04 -24.70 13.56
C SER A 244 1.25 -24.43 12.07
N ALA A 245 0.18 -24.52 11.27
CA ALA A 245 0.18 -24.21 9.84
C ALA A 245 0.25 -22.71 9.52
N TYR A 246 0.16 -21.84 10.54
CA TYR A 246 0.14 -20.37 10.41
C TYR A 246 1.38 -19.70 11.02
N ASP A 247 2.52 -20.34 10.90
CA ASP A 247 3.86 -19.83 11.24
C ASP A 247 4.72 -19.93 9.97
N ALA A 248 4.50 -19.00 9.03
CA ALA A 248 5.09 -19.06 7.69
C ALA A 248 6.61 -18.84 7.69
N ASN A 249 7.13 -18.11 8.68
CA ASN A 249 8.55 -17.80 8.83
C ASN A 249 9.29 -18.76 9.77
N ASN A 250 8.57 -19.71 10.41
CA ASN A 250 9.08 -20.70 11.38
C ASN A 250 9.79 -20.07 12.59
N ASP A 251 9.28 -18.96 13.12
CA ASP A 251 9.82 -18.29 14.29
C ASP A 251 9.21 -18.77 15.61
N GLY A 252 8.23 -19.65 15.54
CA GLY A 252 7.54 -20.23 16.70
C GLY A 252 6.32 -19.46 17.14
N TYR A 253 5.92 -18.43 16.37
CA TYR A 253 4.70 -17.67 16.61
C TYR A 253 3.66 -17.96 15.52
N VAL A 254 2.38 -17.88 15.88
CA VAL A 254 1.30 -17.80 14.90
C VAL A 254 1.34 -16.41 14.28
N ASP A 255 1.43 -16.31 12.95
CA ASP A 255 1.58 -15.02 12.24
C ASP A 255 0.49 -14.02 12.63
N LEU A 256 -0.78 -14.46 12.70
CA LEU A 256 -1.90 -13.67 13.18
C LEU A 256 -3.11 -14.53 13.54
N VAL A 257 -3.71 -14.24 14.69
CA VAL A 257 -5.08 -14.63 15.03
C VAL A 257 -5.93 -13.37 15.08
N TYR A 258 -6.95 -13.28 14.24
CA TYR A 258 -7.92 -12.19 14.23
C TYR A 258 -9.28 -12.72 14.68
N VAL A 259 -9.98 -11.99 15.55
CA VAL A 259 -11.32 -12.39 16.01
C VAL A 259 -12.36 -11.38 15.53
N VAL A 260 -13.40 -11.88 14.86
CA VAL A 260 -14.61 -11.09 14.59
C VAL A 260 -15.67 -11.50 15.61
N TYR A 261 -16.03 -10.57 16.48
CA TYR A 261 -17.04 -10.84 17.51
C TYR A 261 -18.44 -10.41 17.05
N ALA A 262 -19.46 -11.12 17.53
CA ALA A 262 -20.85 -10.88 17.19
C ALA A 262 -21.36 -9.54 17.73
N GLY A 263 -22.26 -8.91 17.01
CA GLY A 263 -22.93 -7.68 17.41
C GLY A 263 -22.19 -6.40 17.02
N TYR A 264 -22.39 -5.35 17.82
CA TYR A 264 -21.87 -3.99 17.58
C TYR A 264 -20.54 -3.73 18.30
N GLY A 265 -19.76 -2.75 17.78
CA GLY A 265 -18.56 -2.25 18.41
C GLY A 265 -18.77 -0.93 19.15
N GLN A 266 -18.07 -0.73 20.25
CA GLN A 266 -18.13 0.48 21.07
C GLN A 266 -17.70 1.74 20.30
N ASN A 267 -16.81 1.59 19.32
CA ASN A 267 -16.32 2.66 18.43
C ASN A 267 -17.44 3.39 17.66
N MET A 268 -18.61 2.78 17.51
CA MET A 268 -19.79 3.38 16.85
C MET A 268 -20.91 3.76 17.84
N ASN A 269 -20.55 4.15 19.06
CA ASN A 269 -21.47 4.51 20.13
C ASN A 269 -22.46 3.40 20.51
N ALA A 270 -22.06 2.15 20.43
CA ALA A 270 -22.78 1.05 21.06
C ALA A 270 -22.65 1.14 22.59
N LYS A 271 -23.32 0.23 23.32
CA LYS A 271 -23.29 0.20 24.79
C LYS A 271 -21.86 0.07 25.31
N ASN A 272 -21.60 0.62 26.49
CA ASN A 272 -20.27 0.54 27.13
C ASN A 272 -19.83 -0.89 27.47
N GLU A 273 -20.76 -1.84 27.47
CA GLU A 273 -20.50 -3.26 27.66
C GLU A 273 -19.98 -3.96 26.42
N THR A 274 -20.00 -3.30 25.24
CA THR A 274 -19.41 -3.88 24.01
C THR A 274 -17.90 -3.70 23.97
N MET A 275 -17.22 -4.55 23.20
CA MET A 275 -15.79 -4.41 22.95
C MET A 275 -15.50 -3.23 22.02
N TRP A 276 -14.36 -2.59 22.22
CA TRP A 276 -13.79 -1.67 21.24
C TRP A 276 -12.93 -2.45 20.24
N PRO A 277 -13.18 -2.34 18.92
CA PRO A 277 -12.28 -2.90 17.90
C PRO A 277 -10.87 -2.38 18.08
N LYS A 278 -9.88 -3.28 18.00
CA LYS A 278 -8.48 -2.94 18.20
C LYS A 278 -7.54 -4.03 17.71
N ALA A 279 -6.29 -3.66 17.45
CA ALA A 279 -5.19 -4.60 17.31
C ALA A 279 -4.21 -4.44 18.47
N GLY A 280 -3.47 -5.50 18.78
CA GLY A 280 -2.52 -5.45 19.87
C GLY A 280 -1.79 -6.77 20.11
N THR A 281 -1.07 -6.80 21.24
CA THR A 281 -0.36 -7.97 21.71
C THR A 281 -1.10 -8.63 22.86
N ILE A 282 -1.09 -9.94 22.89
CA ILE A 282 -1.69 -10.75 23.97
C ILE A 282 -0.71 -10.85 25.13
N TYR A 283 -1.18 -10.50 26.31
CA TYR A 283 -0.39 -10.66 27.52
C TYR A 283 -1.25 -11.19 28.69
N PRO A 284 -0.85 -12.30 29.34
CA PRO A 284 0.26 -13.17 28.95
C PRO A 284 -0.02 -13.88 27.61
N SER A 285 1.02 -14.09 26.81
CA SER A 285 0.93 -14.93 25.63
C SER A 285 0.69 -16.38 26.02
N PHE A 286 0.06 -17.16 25.14
CA PHE A 286 -0.19 -18.58 25.38
C PHE A 286 0.26 -19.41 24.17
N LYS A 287 0.36 -20.71 24.36
CA LYS A 287 0.73 -21.65 23.29
C LYS A 287 -0.44 -22.55 22.91
N VAL A 288 -0.55 -22.79 21.62
CA VAL A 288 -1.46 -23.75 20.99
C VAL A 288 -0.71 -24.43 19.85
N ASP A 289 -0.82 -25.75 19.71
CA ASP A 289 -0.08 -26.58 18.73
C ASP A 289 1.44 -26.31 18.71
N GLY A 290 2.02 -26.02 19.88
CA GLY A 290 3.44 -25.71 20.03
C GLY A 290 3.86 -24.31 19.56
N LYS A 291 2.96 -23.50 19.01
CA LYS A 291 3.20 -22.12 18.57
C LYS A 291 2.68 -21.11 19.60
N THR A 292 3.28 -19.93 19.65
CA THR A 292 2.88 -18.86 20.55
C THR A 292 1.91 -17.93 19.84
N VAL A 293 0.73 -17.69 20.41
CA VAL A 293 -0.17 -16.61 19.98
C VAL A 293 0.24 -15.34 20.72
N TYR A 294 0.57 -14.29 19.96
CA TYR A 294 1.11 -13.06 20.53
C TYR A 294 0.42 -11.80 19.94
N ARG A 295 0.39 -11.66 18.62
CA ARG A 295 -0.27 -10.52 17.95
C ARG A 295 -1.66 -10.91 17.47
N SER A 296 -2.62 -10.03 17.74
CA SER A 296 -4.02 -10.25 17.38
C SER A 296 -4.73 -8.94 17.04
N GLY A 297 -5.84 -9.06 16.33
CA GLY A 297 -6.80 -7.98 16.10
C GLY A 297 -8.21 -8.46 16.40
N ILE A 298 -9.10 -7.52 16.70
CA ILE A 298 -10.53 -7.79 16.86
C ILE A 298 -11.37 -6.74 16.15
N SER A 299 -12.50 -7.14 15.57
CA SER A 299 -13.51 -6.22 15.04
C SER A 299 -14.92 -6.80 15.23
N ASN A 300 -15.90 -5.93 15.09
CA ASN A 300 -17.32 -6.28 15.29
C ASN A 300 -18.01 -6.74 14.00
N GLU A 301 -19.08 -7.51 14.15
CA GLU A 301 -19.92 -7.96 13.05
C GLU A 301 -20.68 -6.81 12.38
N LEU A 302 -21.33 -5.95 13.15
CA LEU A 302 -22.37 -5.03 12.69
C LEU A 302 -21.94 -3.57 12.70
N ILE A 303 -22.30 -2.83 11.65
CA ILE A 303 -22.20 -1.37 11.62
C ILE A 303 -23.31 -0.71 12.46
N GLY A 304 -22.96 0.38 13.16
CA GLY A 304 -23.89 1.18 13.96
C GLY A 304 -23.97 0.74 15.42
N ASN A 305 -25.14 0.85 16.01
CA ASN A 305 -25.39 0.56 17.43
C ASN A 305 -26.84 0.11 17.65
N GLU A 306 -27.23 -0.12 18.89
CA GLU A 306 -28.53 -0.64 19.27
C GLU A 306 -29.71 0.27 18.86
N LYS A 307 -29.46 1.56 18.60
CA LYS A 307 -30.43 2.53 18.09
C LYS A 307 -30.58 2.48 16.57
N SER A 308 -29.72 1.74 15.88
CA SER A 308 -29.75 1.57 14.43
C SER A 308 -31.02 0.85 13.99
N PRO A 309 -31.47 1.01 12.72
CA PRO A 309 -32.67 0.37 12.21
C PRO A 309 -32.69 -1.15 12.47
N LYS A 310 -33.90 -1.73 12.49
CA LYS A 310 -34.07 -3.19 12.69
C LYS A 310 -33.29 -4.04 11.70
N GLN A 311 -33.04 -3.51 10.51
CA GLN A 311 -32.19 -4.16 9.51
C GLN A 311 -30.72 -4.06 9.92
N LYS A 312 -30.10 -5.21 10.09
CA LYS A 312 -28.70 -5.35 10.48
C LYS A 312 -27.83 -5.46 9.24
N TRP A 313 -26.72 -4.76 9.27
CA TRP A 313 -25.74 -4.79 8.18
C TRP A 313 -24.36 -5.13 8.74
N ILE A 314 -23.61 -5.90 7.96
CA ILE A 314 -22.19 -6.17 8.26
C ILE A 314 -21.41 -4.84 8.34
N SER A 315 -20.38 -4.79 9.15
CA SER A 315 -19.48 -3.64 9.23
C SER A 315 -18.84 -3.34 7.86
N GLY A 316 -18.47 -2.09 7.62
CA GLY A 316 -17.67 -1.75 6.46
C GLY A 316 -16.25 -2.34 6.57
N ILE A 317 -15.62 -2.65 5.43
CA ILE A 317 -14.26 -3.22 5.42
C ILE A 317 -13.21 -2.26 6.00
N GLY A 318 -13.50 -0.95 6.05
CA GLY A 318 -12.56 0.07 6.49
C GLY A 318 -12.02 -0.18 7.89
N LEU A 319 -12.91 -0.53 8.82
CA LEU A 319 -12.52 -0.88 10.18
C LEU A 319 -11.56 -2.08 10.21
N PHE A 320 -11.91 -3.17 9.52
CA PHE A 320 -11.04 -4.34 9.46
C PHE A 320 -9.69 -4.01 8.80
N CYS A 321 -9.69 -3.22 7.71
CA CYS A 321 -8.47 -2.79 7.04
C CYS A 321 -7.58 -1.95 7.97
N HIS A 322 -8.16 -1.05 8.78
CA HIS A 322 -7.44 -0.23 9.76
C HIS A 322 -6.78 -1.11 10.84
N GLU A 323 -7.55 -1.95 11.52
CA GLU A 323 -7.03 -2.82 12.58
C GLU A 323 -6.01 -3.85 12.06
N PHE A 324 -6.24 -4.38 10.86
CA PHE A 324 -5.27 -5.27 10.23
C PHE A 324 -3.98 -4.53 9.82
N SER A 325 -4.05 -3.25 9.48
CA SER A 325 -2.86 -2.41 9.22
C SER A 325 -2.01 -2.23 10.47
N HIS A 326 -2.63 -2.16 11.67
CA HIS A 326 -1.90 -2.24 12.93
C HIS A 326 -1.22 -3.60 13.11
N CYS A 327 -1.86 -4.69 12.70
CA CYS A 327 -1.21 -6.01 12.73
C CYS A 327 0.02 -6.07 11.80
N MET A 328 0.07 -5.22 10.78
CA MET A 328 1.21 -5.05 9.88
C MET A 328 2.24 -4.01 10.36
N GLY A 329 1.97 -3.27 11.45
CA GLY A 329 2.92 -2.36 12.09
C GLY A 329 2.65 -0.86 11.89
N LEU A 330 1.59 -0.45 11.21
CA LEU A 330 1.27 0.98 11.06
C LEU A 330 0.64 1.54 12.34
N PRO A 331 1.08 2.73 12.81
CA PRO A 331 0.45 3.43 13.93
C PRO A 331 -0.76 4.24 13.47
N ASP A 332 -1.52 4.79 14.44
CA ASP A 332 -2.53 5.80 14.18
C ASP A 332 -1.93 7.15 13.77
N PHE A 333 -2.57 7.83 12.81
CA PHE A 333 -2.21 9.19 12.42
C PHE A 333 -3.16 10.26 12.96
N TYR A 334 -4.19 9.87 13.70
CA TYR A 334 -4.94 10.82 14.52
C TYR A 334 -4.27 11.02 15.88
N PRO A 335 -4.53 12.15 16.56
CA PRO A 335 -4.05 12.35 17.93
C PRO A 335 -4.73 11.38 18.91
N THR A 336 -3.98 10.46 19.48
CA THR A 336 -4.49 9.50 20.46
C THR A 336 -4.70 10.13 21.83
N LEU A 337 -3.99 11.25 22.16
CA LEU A 337 -4.22 12.02 23.36
C LEU A 337 -5.31 13.07 23.20
N ALA A 338 -6.30 13.05 24.08
CA ALA A 338 -7.42 14.00 24.08
C ALA A 338 -6.96 15.47 24.08
N SER A 339 -5.88 15.78 24.78
CA SER A 339 -5.32 17.15 24.88
C SER A 339 -4.74 17.69 23.57
N ALA A 340 -4.47 16.83 22.59
CA ALA A 340 -3.95 17.21 21.28
C ALA A 340 -5.03 17.27 20.20
N ARG A 341 -6.18 16.64 20.40
CA ARG A 341 -7.26 16.47 19.39
C ARG A 341 -7.77 17.79 18.81
N ASP A 342 -7.90 18.82 19.63
CA ASP A 342 -8.41 20.12 19.20
C ASP A 342 -7.38 20.97 18.45
N ASN A 343 -6.10 20.64 18.54
CA ASN A 343 -4.99 21.44 18.02
C ASN A 343 -4.22 20.75 16.88
N ASN A 344 -4.33 19.45 16.78
CA ASN A 344 -3.61 18.68 15.78
C ASN A 344 -4.62 18.05 14.82
N GLN A 345 -4.72 18.64 13.64
CA GLN A 345 -5.26 17.94 12.49
C GLN A 345 -4.17 16.98 12.00
N GLY A 346 -4.49 15.70 11.88
CA GLY A 346 -3.59 14.66 11.38
C GLY A 346 -3.67 14.53 9.87
N MET A 347 -3.87 13.30 9.41
CA MET A 347 -4.12 12.98 8.00
C MET A 347 -5.61 12.98 7.68
N GLU A 348 -6.46 12.98 8.69
CA GLU A 348 -7.93 13.02 8.58
C GLU A 348 -8.46 11.97 7.59
N ALA A 349 -9.46 12.27 6.78
CA ALA A 349 -9.99 11.33 5.79
C ALA A 349 -9.00 10.93 4.67
N TRP A 350 -7.80 11.55 4.62
CA TRP A 350 -6.80 11.27 3.59
C TRP A 350 -5.93 10.04 3.86
N SER A 351 -6.03 9.42 5.03
CA SER A 351 -5.34 8.19 5.39
C SER A 351 -6.27 7.17 6.01
N LEU A 352 -6.06 5.87 5.70
CA LEU A 352 -6.76 4.78 6.37
C LEU A 352 -6.47 4.76 7.88
N MET A 353 -5.25 5.12 8.28
CA MET A 353 -4.81 5.12 9.69
C MET A 353 -5.26 6.38 10.46
N ASP A 354 -6.20 7.14 9.91
CA ASP A 354 -6.93 8.24 10.52
C ASP A 354 -8.42 8.09 10.16
N ASP A 355 -9.21 9.15 9.97
CA ASP A 355 -10.66 9.09 9.68
C ASP A 355 -11.01 8.41 8.34
N GLY A 356 -10.01 8.13 7.50
CA GLY A 356 -10.17 7.45 6.21
C GLY A 356 -10.79 6.06 6.29
N GLU A 357 -10.67 5.37 7.42
CA GLU A 357 -11.35 4.09 7.70
C GLU A 357 -12.88 4.22 7.63
N TYR A 358 -13.42 5.37 8.03
CA TYR A 358 -14.85 5.66 8.06
C TYR A 358 -15.39 6.29 6.76
N THR A 359 -14.55 6.48 5.74
CA THR A 359 -15.00 7.02 4.45
C THR A 359 -16.15 6.17 3.90
N ALA A 360 -17.24 6.83 3.53
CA ALA A 360 -18.51 6.17 3.16
C ALA A 360 -19.01 5.16 4.21
N ASN A 361 -18.91 5.48 5.50
CA ASN A 361 -19.22 4.59 6.63
C ASN A 361 -18.41 3.29 6.62
N GLY A 362 -17.16 3.34 6.15
CA GLY A 362 -16.26 2.20 6.04
C GLY A 362 -16.49 1.29 4.83
N TRP A 363 -17.52 1.56 4.01
CA TRP A 363 -17.81 0.74 2.83
C TRP A 363 -16.82 0.93 1.69
N CYS A 364 -16.20 2.10 1.63
CA CYS A 364 -15.17 2.45 0.66
C CYS A 364 -14.08 3.25 1.37
N PRO A 365 -13.24 2.59 2.19
CA PRO A 365 -12.19 3.28 2.94
C PRO A 365 -11.19 3.94 2.01
N THR A 366 -10.54 4.98 2.50
CA THR A 366 -9.52 5.72 1.76
C THR A 366 -8.32 4.82 1.42
N ALA A 367 -7.73 5.02 0.26
CA ALA A 367 -6.52 4.33 -0.15
C ALA A 367 -5.33 4.74 0.73
N TYR A 368 -4.33 3.86 0.85
CA TYR A 368 -3.05 4.18 1.48
C TYR A 368 -2.37 5.36 0.80
N THR A 369 -1.81 6.25 1.59
CA THR A 369 -0.90 7.31 1.15
C THR A 369 0.41 6.73 0.62
N ALA A 370 1.24 7.57 -0.01
CA ALA A 370 2.59 7.17 -0.42
C ALA A 370 3.45 6.73 0.76
N TRP A 371 3.32 7.43 1.91
CA TRP A 371 4.07 7.09 3.12
C TRP A 371 3.70 5.70 3.66
N GLU A 372 2.41 5.38 3.74
CA GLU A 372 1.94 4.07 4.19
C GLU A 372 2.41 2.95 3.24
N ARG A 373 2.35 3.20 1.92
CA ARG A 373 2.83 2.23 0.92
C ARG A 373 4.35 2.04 0.99
N GLU A 374 5.12 3.11 1.24
CA GLU A 374 6.57 3.01 1.44
C GLU A 374 6.90 2.27 2.72
N ALA A 375 6.19 2.53 3.81
CA ALA A 375 6.35 1.84 5.09
C ALA A 375 6.09 0.33 4.97
N MET A 376 5.16 -0.07 4.09
CA MET A 376 4.88 -1.47 3.77
C MET A 376 5.84 -2.07 2.73
N GLY A 377 6.76 -1.30 2.17
CA GLY A 377 7.66 -1.76 1.11
C GLY A 377 7.01 -1.89 -0.26
N TRP A 378 5.84 -1.29 -0.48
CA TRP A 378 5.10 -1.38 -1.74
C TRP A 378 5.38 -0.23 -2.70
N MET A 379 6.05 0.81 -2.26
CA MET A 379 6.37 1.98 -3.03
C MET A 379 7.73 2.54 -2.63
N ASN A 380 8.38 3.27 -3.54
CA ASN A 380 9.53 4.11 -3.24
C ASN A 380 9.18 5.56 -3.55
N ILE A 381 9.39 6.45 -2.59
CA ILE A 381 9.16 7.89 -2.74
C ILE A 381 10.45 8.53 -3.23
N GLU A 382 10.41 9.12 -4.44
CA GLU A 382 11.56 9.76 -5.05
C GLU A 382 11.85 11.12 -4.41
N GLU A 383 13.12 11.49 -4.25
CA GLU A 383 13.48 12.82 -3.73
C GLU A 383 13.49 13.85 -4.86
N LEU A 384 12.81 15.00 -4.66
CA LEU A 384 12.95 16.17 -5.52
C LEU A 384 14.11 17.04 -5.02
N GLN A 385 15.15 17.16 -5.84
CA GLN A 385 16.35 17.94 -5.54
C GLN A 385 16.57 19.09 -6.53
N ASP A 386 16.45 18.81 -7.81
CA ASP A 386 16.79 19.73 -8.89
C ASP A 386 15.56 20.43 -9.45
N ALA A 387 15.78 21.64 -9.97
CA ALA A 387 14.75 22.43 -10.61
C ALA A 387 14.20 21.72 -11.87
N GLN A 388 12.92 21.35 -11.85
CA GLN A 388 12.26 20.63 -12.94
C GLN A 388 10.78 20.90 -13.03
N GLN A 389 10.21 20.59 -14.19
CA GLN A 389 8.76 20.47 -14.37
C GLN A 389 8.34 19.06 -13.99
N VAL A 390 7.30 18.94 -13.17
CA VAL A 390 6.80 17.65 -12.70
C VAL A 390 5.42 17.40 -13.30
N THR A 391 5.24 16.18 -13.77
CA THR A 391 3.96 15.61 -14.19
C THR A 391 3.66 14.43 -13.28
N LEU A 392 2.60 14.54 -12.48
CA LEU A 392 2.29 13.61 -11.42
C LEU A 392 0.97 12.90 -11.70
N GLN A 393 1.04 11.62 -12.03
CA GLN A 393 -0.13 10.77 -12.24
C GLN A 393 -0.73 10.33 -10.90
N ASN A 394 -2.01 9.89 -10.93
CA ASN A 394 -2.69 9.38 -9.75
C ASN A 394 -1.90 8.20 -9.14
N ILE A 395 -1.62 8.30 -7.84
CA ILE A 395 -0.88 7.28 -7.09
C ILE A 395 -1.55 5.90 -7.17
N ASP A 396 -2.88 5.82 -7.16
CA ASP A 396 -3.62 4.55 -7.22
C ASP A 396 -3.60 3.90 -8.61
N GLU A 397 -3.08 4.59 -9.60
CA GLU A 397 -2.93 4.11 -10.98
C GLU A 397 -1.45 3.90 -11.35
N GLY A 398 -0.57 3.74 -10.33
CA GLY A 398 0.87 3.56 -10.51
C GLY A 398 1.65 4.87 -10.67
N GLY A 399 1.05 6.00 -10.25
CA GLY A 399 1.73 7.28 -10.18
C GLY A 399 2.84 7.27 -9.12
N LYS A 400 3.81 8.16 -9.30
CA LYS A 400 4.90 8.38 -8.34
C LYS A 400 4.46 9.29 -7.19
N ALA A 401 5.24 9.29 -6.13
CA ALA A 401 5.24 10.32 -5.11
C ALA A 401 6.64 10.90 -4.95
N TYR A 402 6.70 12.12 -4.44
CA TYR A 402 7.95 12.82 -4.25
C TYR A 402 8.14 13.26 -2.80
N ARG A 403 9.40 13.20 -2.34
CA ARG A 403 9.83 13.70 -1.03
C ARG A 403 10.66 14.96 -1.19
N ILE A 404 10.40 15.97 -0.35
CA ILE A 404 11.16 17.20 -0.25
C ILE A 404 11.64 17.31 1.20
N TYR A 405 12.95 17.33 1.43
CA TYR A 405 13.49 17.55 2.77
C TYR A 405 13.46 19.04 3.13
N ALA A 406 13.06 19.33 4.36
CA ALA A 406 13.07 20.69 4.88
C ALA A 406 14.52 21.24 4.95
N ASP A 407 15.39 20.53 5.62
CA ASP A 407 16.83 20.79 5.71
C ASP A 407 17.57 19.46 5.90
N LYS A 408 17.97 18.84 4.80
CA LYS A 408 18.55 17.50 4.81
C LYS A 408 19.89 17.43 5.56
N GLU A 409 20.64 18.54 5.60
CA GLU A 409 21.91 18.60 6.32
C GLU A 409 21.70 18.56 7.85
N LYS A 410 20.59 19.13 8.31
CA LYS A 410 20.24 19.13 9.74
C LYS A 410 19.46 17.89 10.15
N SER A 411 18.54 17.44 9.31
CA SER A 411 17.68 16.29 9.63
C SER A 411 17.14 15.62 8.37
N THR A 412 17.26 14.30 8.31
CA THR A 412 16.58 13.47 7.32
C THR A 412 15.19 13.04 7.78
N ASN A 413 14.80 13.40 9.00
CA ASN A 413 13.53 12.99 9.61
C ASN A 413 12.41 14.00 9.35
N GLU A 414 12.72 15.23 8.90
CA GLU A 414 11.72 16.25 8.60
C GLU A 414 11.63 16.48 7.09
N TYR A 415 10.48 16.15 6.52
CA TYR A 415 10.27 16.20 5.08
C TYR A 415 8.79 16.38 4.74
N TYR A 416 8.55 16.68 3.47
CA TYR A 416 7.21 16.78 2.88
C TYR A 416 7.06 15.72 1.80
N ILE A 417 5.86 15.19 1.68
CA ILE A 417 5.53 14.26 0.61
C ILE A 417 4.46 14.88 -0.28
N ILE A 418 4.64 14.71 -1.59
CA ILE A 418 3.72 15.18 -2.62
C ILE A 418 3.24 13.96 -3.40
N GLN A 419 1.93 13.82 -3.53
CA GLN A 419 1.27 12.79 -4.34
C GLN A 419 0.02 13.34 -5.03
N ASN A 420 -0.41 12.71 -6.11
CA ASN A 420 -1.66 13.03 -6.78
C ASN A 420 -2.75 12.05 -6.36
N ILE A 421 -3.83 12.58 -5.80
CA ILE A 421 -5.04 11.83 -5.42
C ILE A 421 -6.17 12.23 -6.36
N GLN A 422 -6.94 11.24 -6.82
CA GLN A 422 -8.08 11.44 -7.68
C GLN A 422 -9.32 10.72 -7.14
N ASN A 423 -10.51 11.33 -7.33
CA ASN A 423 -11.79 10.76 -6.92
C ASN A 423 -12.14 9.50 -7.74
N LYS A 424 -11.36 8.43 -7.54
CA LYS A 424 -11.51 7.15 -8.21
C LYS A 424 -11.25 5.99 -7.26
N ARG A 425 -11.76 4.82 -7.62
CA ARG A 425 -11.56 3.57 -6.86
C ARG A 425 -11.82 3.80 -5.37
N TRP A 426 -10.87 3.51 -4.50
CA TRP A 426 -10.96 3.67 -3.06
C TRP A 426 -11.10 5.14 -2.62
N ASN A 427 -10.58 6.08 -3.38
CA ASN A 427 -10.70 7.51 -3.12
C ASN A 427 -11.96 8.16 -3.74
N SER A 428 -12.85 7.36 -4.37
CA SER A 428 -14.06 7.86 -5.08
C SER A 428 -15.08 8.55 -4.17
N LYS A 429 -14.99 8.36 -2.87
CA LYS A 429 -15.90 8.95 -1.88
C LYS A 429 -15.28 10.13 -1.11
N LEU A 430 -14.02 10.46 -1.38
CA LEU A 430 -13.39 11.68 -0.87
C LEU A 430 -13.91 12.91 -1.62
N GLY A 431 -13.99 14.02 -0.93
CA GLY A 431 -14.58 15.24 -1.49
C GLY A 431 -13.69 16.02 -2.44
N GLY A 432 -12.37 15.80 -2.43
CA GLY A 432 -11.37 16.56 -3.17
C GLY A 432 -10.49 15.70 -4.07
N GLN A 433 -9.82 16.33 -5.03
CA GLN A 433 -8.81 15.71 -5.89
C GLN A 433 -7.72 16.72 -6.25
N GLY A 434 -6.53 16.25 -6.59
CA GLY A 434 -5.40 17.09 -6.96
C GLY A 434 -4.10 16.68 -6.29
N MET A 435 -3.19 17.64 -6.12
CA MET A 435 -1.91 17.44 -5.45
C MET A 435 -2.11 17.46 -3.93
N MET A 436 -1.91 16.34 -3.27
CA MET A 436 -1.78 16.31 -1.82
C MET A 436 -0.34 16.58 -1.43
N MET A 437 -0.14 17.52 -0.50
CA MET A 437 1.13 17.75 0.18
C MET A 437 0.91 17.57 1.68
N TYR A 438 1.78 16.82 2.33
CA TYR A 438 1.73 16.63 3.78
C TYR A 438 3.12 16.67 4.39
N HIS A 439 3.17 17.19 5.62
CA HIS A 439 4.39 17.35 6.39
C HIS A 439 4.59 16.13 7.28
N VAL A 440 5.81 15.61 7.31
CA VAL A 440 6.23 14.51 8.18
C VAL A 440 7.46 14.95 8.99
N ASN A 441 7.37 14.84 10.31
CA ASN A 441 8.50 14.92 11.23
C ASN A 441 8.64 13.57 11.92
N TYR A 442 9.34 12.65 11.25
CA TYR A 442 9.47 11.26 11.66
C TYR A 442 10.23 11.11 12.97
N ASP A 443 9.71 10.28 13.84
CA ASP A 443 10.33 9.87 15.10
C ASP A 443 10.03 8.38 15.32
N ALA A 444 11.06 7.55 15.35
CA ALA A 444 10.90 6.10 15.37
C ALA A 444 10.12 5.59 16.59
N GLN A 445 10.18 6.30 17.73
CA GLN A 445 9.43 5.94 18.92
C GLN A 445 7.96 6.32 18.74
N ALA A 446 7.66 7.55 18.33
CA ALA A 446 6.29 8.04 18.16
C ALA A 446 5.53 7.26 17.09
N PHE A 447 6.22 6.81 16.03
CA PHE A 447 5.66 6.00 14.95
C PHE A 447 5.66 4.49 15.24
N SER A 448 6.14 4.05 16.39
CA SER A 448 6.01 2.65 16.80
C SER A 448 4.61 2.36 17.32
N LEU A 449 4.10 1.13 17.10
CA LEU A 449 2.83 0.72 17.70
C LEU A 449 2.85 0.73 19.23
N GLY A 450 4.02 0.52 19.84
CA GLY A 450 4.17 0.50 21.30
C GLY A 450 3.90 1.86 21.94
N ASP A 451 4.25 2.97 21.25
CA ASP A 451 4.03 4.34 21.72
C ASP A 451 2.78 4.97 21.08
N ASN A 452 2.55 4.72 19.78
CA ASN A 452 1.38 5.18 19.03
C ASN A 452 1.03 6.66 19.28
N SER A 453 2.05 7.53 19.22
CA SER A 453 1.93 8.93 19.63
C SER A 453 2.28 9.95 18.54
N VAL A 454 2.10 9.55 17.27
CA VAL A 454 2.51 10.32 16.08
C VAL A 454 2.08 11.78 16.17
N ASN A 455 0.82 12.05 16.49
CA ASN A 455 0.26 13.41 16.50
C ASN A 455 -0.11 13.92 17.90
N ASN A 456 0.57 13.44 18.95
CA ASN A 456 0.25 13.77 20.35
C ASN A 456 0.92 15.04 20.91
N ILE A 457 1.82 15.69 20.19
CA ILE A 457 2.42 16.95 20.63
C ILE A 457 1.52 18.11 20.22
N LYS A 458 0.84 18.72 21.20
CA LYS A 458 -0.10 19.84 20.98
C LYS A 458 0.51 20.96 20.13
N GLY A 459 -0.15 21.30 19.01
CA GLY A 459 0.28 22.35 18.08
C GLY A 459 1.45 21.95 17.17
N LYS A 460 1.91 20.70 17.24
CA LYS A 460 3.01 20.17 16.42
C LYS A 460 2.71 18.76 15.95
N PRO A 461 1.79 18.57 15.00
CA PRO A 461 1.51 17.25 14.45
C PRO A 461 2.71 16.76 13.63
N ARG A 462 3.12 15.49 13.89
CA ARG A 462 4.27 14.88 13.20
C ARG A 462 3.94 14.39 11.80
N MET A 463 2.67 14.15 11.51
CA MET A 463 2.20 13.76 10.16
C MET A 463 0.85 14.43 9.91
N THR A 464 0.79 15.36 8.96
CA THR A 464 -0.38 16.21 8.76
C THR A 464 -0.48 16.73 7.33
N VAL A 465 -1.69 16.79 6.81
CA VAL A 465 -1.98 17.43 5.52
C VAL A 465 -1.75 18.95 5.61
N ILE A 466 -1.26 19.51 4.54
CA ILE A 466 -1.18 20.97 4.33
C ILE A 466 -2.38 21.36 3.49
N PRO A 467 -3.43 21.96 4.08
CA PRO A 467 -4.66 22.26 3.35
C PRO A 467 -4.46 23.49 2.44
N ALA A 468 -4.82 23.37 1.16
CA ALA A 468 -4.67 24.45 0.19
C ALA A 468 -5.59 25.65 0.50
N ASP A 469 -6.76 25.42 1.12
CA ASP A 469 -7.68 26.48 1.56
C ASP A 469 -7.28 27.10 2.91
N GLY A 470 -6.22 26.63 3.55
CA GLY A 470 -5.74 27.14 4.84
C GLY A 470 -6.63 26.83 6.03
N LEU A 471 -7.65 25.97 5.88
CA LEU A 471 -8.57 25.63 6.95
C LEU A 471 -8.16 24.33 7.63
N LEU A 472 -8.07 24.39 8.97
CA LEU A 472 -7.94 23.20 9.81
C LEU A 472 -9.29 22.89 10.44
N PHE A 473 -9.87 21.75 10.09
CA PHE A 473 -11.15 21.31 10.64
C PHE A 473 -11.10 19.82 10.93
N SER A 474 -10.84 19.50 12.17
CA SER A 474 -10.70 18.12 12.62
C SER A 474 -12.02 17.33 12.55
N SER A 475 -11.93 16.05 12.19
CA SER A 475 -13.00 15.06 12.26
C SER A 475 -13.62 14.94 13.66
N TYR A 476 -12.89 15.29 14.71
CA TYR A 476 -13.39 15.33 16.09
C TYR A 476 -14.41 16.45 16.36
N ASN A 477 -14.59 17.38 15.44
CA ASN A 477 -15.40 18.59 15.67
C ASN A 477 -16.93 18.37 15.53
N GLY A 478 -17.38 17.16 15.29
CA GLY A 478 -18.79 16.77 15.36
C GLY A 478 -19.71 17.23 14.20
N ASP A 479 -19.32 18.21 13.40
CA ASP A 479 -20.05 18.64 12.18
C ASP A 479 -19.48 17.93 10.95
N ARG A 480 -19.95 16.70 10.73
CA ARG A 480 -19.48 15.85 9.64
C ARG A 480 -19.72 16.46 8.25
N ASP A 481 -20.83 17.14 8.04
CA ASP A 481 -21.14 17.74 6.74
C ASP A 481 -20.19 18.89 6.41
N LYS A 482 -19.85 19.68 7.41
CA LYS A 482 -18.85 20.76 7.28
C LYS A 482 -17.46 20.20 7.06
N TYR A 483 -17.09 19.15 7.79
CA TYR A 483 -15.84 18.43 7.63
C TYR A 483 -15.66 17.87 6.20
N ILE A 484 -16.64 17.11 5.69
CA ILE A 484 -16.61 16.56 4.33
C ILE A 484 -16.57 17.68 3.27
N LYS A 485 -17.26 18.80 3.52
CA LYS A 485 -17.23 19.93 2.59
C LYS A 485 -15.86 20.60 2.53
N GLN A 486 -15.19 20.73 3.66
CA GLN A 486 -13.86 21.35 3.75
C GLN A 486 -12.79 20.51 3.05
N LEU A 487 -12.84 19.18 3.12
CA LEU A 487 -11.90 18.29 2.43
C LEU A 487 -11.73 18.60 0.92
N LYS A 488 -12.70 19.26 0.28
CA LYS A 488 -12.58 19.70 -1.12
C LYS A 488 -11.52 20.76 -1.33
N GLY A 489 -11.22 21.54 -0.30
CA GLY A 489 -10.25 22.61 -0.34
C GLY A 489 -8.82 22.18 -0.03
N ASP A 490 -8.60 20.99 0.54
CA ASP A 490 -7.29 20.56 1.03
C ASP A 490 -6.26 20.33 -0.07
N LEU A 491 -6.66 19.75 -1.19
CA LEU A 491 -5.73 19.37 -2.26
C LEU A 491 -5.50 20.50 -3.24
N PHE A 492 -4.23 20.75 -3.61
CA PHE A 492 -3.85 21.80 -4.53
C PHE A 492 -4.25 21.48 -5.99
N PRO A 493 -4.68 22.51 -6.77
CA PRO A 493 -4.80 23.91 -6.41
C PRO A 493 -6.00 24.23 -5.51
N GLY A 494 -6.92 23.28 -5.24
CA GLY A 494 -8.05 23.40 -4.34
C GLY A 494 -9.11 24.42 -4.77
N THR A 495 -10.05 24.68 -3.86
CA THR A 495 -11.14 25.64 -4.08
C THR A 495 -10.65 27.08 -4.18
N ASP A 496 -9.54 27.41 -3.54
CA ASP A 496 -8.95 28.74 -3.49
C ASP A 496 -7.92 28.98 -4.60
N ASN A 497 -7.76 28.00 -5.49
CA ASN A 497 -6.86 28.06 -6.63
C ASN A 497 -5.41 28.43 -6.24
N VAL A 498 -4.87 27.76 -5.22
CA VAL A 498 -3.48 27.98 -4.74
C VAL A 498 -2.52 27.31 -5.72
N THR A 499 -1.88 28.12 -6.54
CA THR A 499 -0.99 27.64 -7.62
C THR A 499 0.49 27.77 -7.31
N GLU A 500 0.84 28.35 -6.16
CA GLU A 500 2.23 28.56 -5.75
C GLU A 500 2.41 28.31 -4.24
N LEU A 501 3.50 27.65 -3.91
CA LEU A 501 4.00 27.47 -2.53
C LEU A 501 5.41 28.05 -2.47
N THR A 502 5.63 29.03 -1.61
CA THR A 502 6.90 29.77 -1.50
C THR A 502 7.24 30.01 -0.04
N ASN A 503 8.39 30.64 0.22
CA ASN A 503 8.77 31.04 1.57
C ASN A 503 7.78 32.01 2.24
N ASN A 504 6.94 32.67 1.44
CA ASN A 504 5.89 33.59 1.92
C ASN A 504 4.55 32.88 2.17
N THR A 505 4.46 31.58 1.94
CA THR A 505 3.24 30.79 2.16
C THR A 505 2.96 30.70 3.65
N THR A 506 1.72 31.05 4.05
CA THR A 506 1.26 31.09 5.44
C THR A 506 0.27 29.97 5.77
N LEU A 507 0.21 28.93 4.93
CA LEU A 507 -0.68 27.79 5.18
C LEU A 507 -0.32 27.07 6.47
N PRO A 508 -1.31 26.54 7.20
CA PRO A 508 -1.07 25.74 8.41
C PRO A 508 -0.14 24.56 8.12
N ASN A 509 0.73 24.25 9.06
CA ASN A 509 1.68 23.14 9.03
C ASN A 509 2.69 23.15 7.85
N TYR A 510 2.73 24.25 7.06
CA TYR A 510 3.66 24.38 5.94
C TYR A 510 5.09 24.67 6.37
N GLN A 511 5.29 25.37 7.48
CA GLN A 511 6.63 25.69 7.95
C GLN A 511 7.26 24.52 8.74
N PRO A 512 8.57 24.23 8.51
CA PRO A 512 9.27 23.22 9.29
C PRO A 512 9.26 23.51 10.80
N TRP A 513 9.31 22.46 11.61
CA TRP A 513 9.39 22.59 13.07
C TRP A 513 10.65 23.31 13.55
N THR A 514 11.73 23.26 12.77
CA THR A 514 12.99 23.96 13.03
C THR A 514 12.84 25.49 13.00
N GLY A 515 11.71 26.01 12.52
CA GLY A 515 11.48 27.44 12.32
C GLY A 515 12.25 28.04 11.13
N ALA A 516 13.00 27.23 10.39
CA ALA A 516 13.57 27.63 9.11
C ALA A 516 12.47 27.74 8.05
N THR A 517 12.71 28.50 6.98
CA THR A 517 11.86 28.46 5.79
C THR A 517 12.13 27.19 5.00
N LEU A 518 11.10 26.61 4.38
CA LEU A 518 11.28 25.39 3.57
C LEU A 518 12.26 25.61 2.41
N ASP A 519 12.29 26.79 1.83
CA ASP A 519 13.16 27.20 0.71
C ASP A 519 13.17 26.22 -0.49
N LYS A 520 12.01 25.63 -0.74
CA LYS A 520 11.75 24.68 -1.82
C LYS A 520 10.48 25.09 -2.57
N PRO A 521 10.49 26.23 -3.28
CA PRO A 521 9.29 26.77 -3.89
C PRO A 521 8.73 25.85 -4.97
N ILE A 522 7.41 25.80 -5.04
CA ILE A 522 6.63 25.10 -6.05
C ILE A 522 5.76 26.12 -6.75
N TYR A 523 5.72 26.08 -8.08
CA TYR A 523 5.00 27.05 -8.90
C TYR A 523 4.10 26.36 -9.93
N ASN A 524 3.17 27.12 -10.49
CA ASN A 524 2.31 26.68 -11.60
C ASN A 524 1.57 25.37 -11.29
N ILE A 525 1.18 25.17 -10.03
CA ILE A 525 0.40 24.00 -9.62
C ILE A 525 -0.93 24.03 -10.37
N SER A 526 -1.22 22.96 -11.07
CA SER A 526 -2.47 22.80 -11.81
C SER A 526 -2.86 21.33 -11.91
N GLU A 527 -4.15 21.08 -12.06
CA GLU A 527 -4.70 19.75 -12.31
C GLU A 527 -5.48 19.79 -13.62
N LYS A 528 -5.15 18.91 -14.53
CA LYS A 528 -5.85 18.75 -15.80
C LYS A 528 -5.92 17.27 -16.19
N ASP A 529 -7.09 16.83 -16.60
CA ASP A 529 -7.34 15.45 -17.02
C ASP A 529 -6.87 14.41 -15.98
N ARG A 530 -6.98 14.77 -14.68
CA ARG A 530 -6.55 13.97 -13.52
C ARG A 530 -5.03 13.82 -13.37
N ILE A 531 -4.29 14.64 -14.04
CA ILE A 531 -2.84 14.75 -13.91
C ILE A 531 -2.52 16.07 -13.24
N VAL A 532 -1.67 16.03 -12.25
CA VAL A 532 -1.14 17.22 -11.58
C VAL A 532 0.16 17.65 -12.26
N TYR A 533 0.30 18.93 -12.48
CA TYR A 533 1.49 19.57 -13.05
C TYR A 533 1.99 20.62 -12.09
N PHE A 534 3.28 20.75 -11.94
CA PHE A 534 3.90 21.86 -11.22
C PHE A 534 5.37 22.04 -11.62
N ASP A 535 5.91 23.23 -11.31
CA ASP A 535 7.32 23.55 -11.47
C ASP A 535 8.00 23.55 -10.10
N PHE A 536 9.09 22.84 -9.96
CA PHE A 536 9.86 22.76 -8.72
C PHE A 536 11.09 23.66 -8.76
N LEU A 537 11.34 24.44 -7.70
CA LEU A 537 12.41 25.40 -7.42
C LEU A 537 12.41 26.67 -8.29
N LYS A 538 11.96 26.64 -9.52
CA LYS A 538 11.88 27.82 -10.40
C LYS A 538 10.70 27.72 -11.35
N LYS A 539 10.14 28.85 -11.72
CA LYS A 539 9.15 28.92 -12.80
C LYS A 539 9.82 28.62 -14.14
N PHE A 540 9.30 27.65 -14.85
CA PHE A 540 9.68 27.42 -16.22
C PHE A 540 8.79 28.28 -17.14
N PRO A 541 9.33 28.78 -18.27
CA PRO A 541 8.50 29.45 -19.24
C PRO A 541 7.32 28.55 -19.57
N THR A 542 6.12 29.04 -19.45
CA THR A 542 4.95 28.40 -20.06
C THR A 542 5.25 28.35 -21.56
N GLN A 543 5.91 27.31 -22.01
CA GLN A 543 5.66 26.86 -23.35
C GLN A 543 4.17 26.61 -23.32
N GLY A 544 3.42 27.48 -24.04
CA GLY A 544 2.01 27.23 -24.18
C GLY A 544 1.90 25.76 -24.41
N ILE A 545 1.20 25.04 -23.49
CA ILE A 545 0.95 23.61 -23.65
C ILE A 545 0.12 23.55 -24.94
N VAL A 546 0.80 23.62 -26.05
CA VAL A 546 0.34 22.93 -27.25
C VAL A 546 0.53 21.49 -26.82
N PRO A 547 -0.54 20.76 -26.53
CA PRO A 547 -0.41 19.33 -26.43
C PRO A 547 0.13 18.92 -27.80
N THR A 548 1.43 18.66 -27.87
CA THR A 548 2.00 17.94 -28.99
C THR A 548 1.54 16.47 -28.88
N PHE A 549 0.26 16.29 -28.61
CA PHE A 549 -0.52 15.12 -28.96
C PHE A 549 -1.14 15.32 -30.34
N SER A 550 -0.36 15.82 -31.28
CA SER A 550 -0.60 15.50 -32.67
C SER A 550 0.47 14.52 -33.16
N GLN A 551 0.84 13.53 -32.41
CA GLN A 551 0.84 12.24 -33.03
C GLN A 551 -0.63 11.94 -33.29
N LYS A 552 -1.06 12.05 -34.57
CA LYS A 552 -2.15 11.24 -35.05
C LYS A 552 -2.00 9.91 -34.34
N VAL A 553 -2.90 9.61 -33.42
CA VAL A 553 -3.13 8.26 -32.95
C VAL A 553 -3.61 7.54 -34.20
N THR A 554 -2.68 7.13 -35.04
CA THR A 554 -2.89 5.92 -35.82
C THR A 554 -3.16 4.90 -34.74
N SER A 555 -4.41 4.49 -34.62
CA SER A 555 -4.87 3.55 -33.61
C SER A 555 -3.88 2.40 -33.63
N ASP A 556 -2.96 2.37 -32.67
CA ASP A 556 -1.99 1.29 -32.56
C ASP A 556 -2.81 0.04 -32.23
N LYS A 557 -3.06 -0.76 -33.25
CA LYS A 557 -3.84 -1.98 -33.15
C LYS A 557 -3.01 -3.16 -32.65
N ARG A 558 -1.72 -2.94 -32.37
CA ARG A 558 -0.85 -3.99 -31.85
C ARG A 558 -1.33 -4.47 -30.49
N ILE A 559 -1.39 -5.76 -30.36
CA ILE A 559 -1.82 -6.45 -29.15
C ILE A 559 -0.61 -7.17 -28.57
N PHE A 560 -0.40 -6.99 -27.28
CA PHE A 560 0.65 -7.68 -26.53
C PHE A 560 0.03 -8.45 -25.38
N SER A 561 0.56 -9.62 -25.06
CA SER A 561 0.26 -10.30 -23.81
C SER A 561 0.82 -9.51 -22.62
N ILE A 562 0.41 -9.84 -21.40
CA ILE A 562 0.82 -9.11 -20.19
C ILE A 562 2.32 -9.20 -19.92
N ASP A 563 2.98 -10.25 -20.42
CA ASP A 563 4.43 -10.47 -20.41
C ASP A 563 5.17 -9.82 -21.60
N GLY A 564 4.45 -8.96 -22.39
CA GLY A 564 5.03 -8.16 -23.45
C GLY A 564 5.17 -8.86 -24.82
N LYS A 565 4.69 -10.09 -24.98
CA LYS A 565 4.74 -10.82 -26.23
C LYS A 565 3.75 -10.22 -27.23
N TYR A 566 4.19 -9.96 -28.45
CA TYR A 566 3.32 -9.50 -29.53
C TYR A 566 2.36 -10.59 -29.99
N MET A 567 1.06 -10.32 -29.96
CA MET A 567 -0.05 -11.25 -30.23
C MET A 567 -0.79 -10.94 -31.53
N GLY A 568 -0.31 -9.99 -32.34
CA GLY A 568 -0.98 -9.57 -33.56
C GLY A 568 -1.80 -8.30 -33.43
N THR A 569 -2.77 -8.12 -34.30
CA THR A 569 -3.65 -6.92 -34.33
C THR A 569 -5.14 -7.27 -34.31
N ASP A 570 -5.48 -8.55 -34.31
CA ASP A 570 -6.87 -9.04 -34.33
C ASP A 570 -7.27 -9.55 -32.95
N LYS A 571 -8.25 -8.88 -32.32
CA LYS A 571 -8.79 -9.25 -31.00
C LYS A 571 -9.65 -10.53 -31.04
N SER A 572 -10.23 -10.86 -32.21
CA SER A 572 -11.22 -11.92 -32.31
C SER A 572 -10.64 -13.34 -32.21
N ILE A 573 -9.33 -13.47 -32.40
CA ILE A 573 -8.61 -14.75 -32.33
C ILE A 573 -7.88 -14.99 -31.02
N LEU A 574 -7.99 -14.03 -30.06
CA LEU A 574 -7.27 -14.12 -28.79
C LEU A 574 -8.01 -15.03 -27.80
N PRO A 575 -7.30 -15.90 -27.09
CA PRO A 575 -7.84 -16.59 -25.92
C PRO A 575 -8.35 -15.61 -24.88
N GLN A 576 -9.25 -16.08 -24.00
CA GLN A 576 -9.61 -15.33 -22.81
C GLN A 576 -8.35 -14.95 -22.03
N GLY A 577 -8.22 -13.65 -21.66
CA GLY A 577 -7.06 -13.20 -20.94
C GLY A 577 -6.92 -11.68 -20.91
N ILE A 578 -5.86 -11.21 -20.23
CA ILE A 578 -5.51 -9.79 -20.16
C ILE A 578 -4.43 -9.50 -21.21
N TYR A 579 -4.64 -8.44 -21.99
CA TYR A 579 -3.74 -8.00 -23.06
C TYR A 579 -3.47 -6.50 -22.98
N ILE A 580 -2.38 -6.05 -23.56
CA ILE A 580 -2.06 -4.63 -23.75
C ILE A 580 -2.43 -4.25 -25.20
N ILE A 581 -3.37 -3.35 -25.36
CA ILE A 581 -3.84 -2.88 -26.68
C ILE A 581 -3.81 -1.37 -26.70
N GLY A 582 -3.00 -0.78 -27.58
CA GLY A 582 -2.85 0.67 -27.63
C GLY A 582 -2.34 1.26 -26.31
N GLY A 583 -1.47 0.55 -25.60
CA GLY A 583 -0.92 0.95 -24.30
C GLY A 583 -1.89 0.78 -23.10
N LYS A 584 -3.05 0.16 -23.28
CA LYS A 584 -4.04 -0.06 -22.21
C LYS A 584 -4.22 -1.55 -21.94
N LYS A 585 -4.36 -1.94 -20.67
CA LYS A 585 -4.80 -3.29 -20.29
C LYS A 585 -6.26 -3.49 -20.72
N VAL A 586 -6.52 -4.55 -21.46
CA VAL A 586 -7.84 -4.93 -21.97
C VAL A 586 -8.08 -6.39 -21.66
N TYR A 587 -9.18 -6.70 -21.00
CA TYR A 587 -9.61 -8.08 -20.79
C TYR A 587 -10.45 -8.56 -21.97
N ILE A 588 -10.09 -9.68 -22.56
CA ILE A 588 -10.84 -10.36 -23.63
C ILE A 588 -11.69 -11.44 -22.98
N HIS A 589 -13.01 -11.29 -23.07
CA HIS A 589 -13.98 -12.29 -22.63
C HIS A 589 -14.10 -13.43 -23.65
N PRO A 590 -14.47 -14.63 -23.20
CA PRO A 590 -14.81 -15.71 -24.13
C PRO A 590 -16.04 -15.31 -24.96
N PHE A 591 -15.98 -15.52 -26.26
CA PHE A 591 -17.18 -15.41 -27.10
C PHE A 591 -18.15 -16.52 -26.69
N HIS A 592 -19.33 -16.17 -26.21
CA HIS A 592 -20.46 -17.09 -26.15
C HIS A 592 -21.05 -17.17 -27.57
N TYR A 593 -20.96 -18.34 -28.17
CA TYR A 593 -21.76 -18.71 -29.35
C TYR A 593 -23.17 -19.08 -28.89
#